data_e0bd2dd962b94884153fe56b09207dc9
#
_entry.id   e0bd2dd962b94884153fe56b09207dc9
#
_cell.length_a   1.000
_cell.length_b   1.000
_cell.length_c   1.000
_cell.angle_alpha   90.00
_cell.angle_beta   90.00
_cell.angle_gamma   90.00
#
_symmetry.space_group_name_H-M   'P 1'
#
loop_
_entity.id
_entity.type
_entity.pdbx_description
1 polymer ?
#
loop_
_entity_poly.entity_id
_entity_poly.type
_entity_poly.pdbx_seq_one_letter_code
_entity_poly.pdbx_strand_id
1 'polypeptide(L)'
;YDAVIIGGGGHGLATAYYLAAVHGMTNIAVIEKGWLGGGNTGRNTTIIRSNYLWDESAAIYEHSMKLWEGMSQDLNFNVMFSQRGVLTIAHSEHELREMSRRVHAIKLNGIDSDVLGPEEIKAFVPIINIDQSIRYPVMGGFLQKRGGTARHDAVAWGYARAADDLGVDIIQNCEVTGLRRNGDSIEGVETTRGFIKTPK
;
A
#
# COMPACT_ATOMS: atom_id res chain seq x y z
N TYR A 1 -7.04 -16.64 -21.25
CA TYR A 1 -7.17 -15.28 -20.72
C TYR A 1 -6.34 -14.31 -21.55
N ASP A 2 -6.71 -13.03 -21.50
CA ASP A 2 -5.94 -11.94 -22.12
C ASP A 2 -4.70 -11.60 -21.28
N ALA A 3 -4.80 -11.79 -19.96
CA ALA A 3 -3.69 -11.68 -19.02
C ALA A 3 -3.86 -12.60 -17.83
N VAL A 4 -2.74 -13.04 -17.27
CA VAL A 4 -2.68 -13.79 -16.00
C VAL A 4 -1.81 -13.03 -15.01
N ILE A 5 -2.36 -12.75 -13.85
CA ILE A 5 -1.67 -12.08 -12.74
C ILE A 5 -1.25 -13.14 -11.73
N ILE A 6 0.05 -13.24 -11.48
CA ILE A 6 0.62 -14.22 -10.55
C ILE A 6 0.73 -13.57 -9.16
N GLY A 7 -0.11 -14.03 -8.24
CA GLY A 7 -0.15 -13.61 -6.84
C GLY A 7 -1.39 -12.80 -6.49
N GLY A 8 -2.17 -13.29 -5.52
CA GLY A 8 -3.37 -12.69 -4.95
C GLY A 8 -3.09 -11.79 -3.75
N GLY A 9 -1.99 -11.04 -3.78
CA GLY A 9 -1.69 -9.99 -2.81
C GLY A 9 -2.27 -8.63 -3.21
N GLY A 10 -2.07 -7.59 -2.38
CA GLY A 10 -2.61 -6.27 -2.63
C GLY A 10 -2.28 -5.68 -4.00
N HIS A 11 -1.04 -5.87 -4.48
CA HIS A 11 -0.65 -5.39 -5.82
C HIS A 11 -1.34 -6.16 -6.94
N GLY A 12 -1.38 -7.50 -6.88
CA GLY A 12 -2.01 -8.30 -7.92
C GLY A 12 -3.51 -8.05 -8.01
N LEU A 13 -4.19 -7.99 -6.86
CA LEU A 13 -5.62 -7.74 -6.79
C LEU A 13 -5.97 -6.31 -7.24
N ALA A 14 -5.18 -5.30 -6.83
CA ALA A 14 -5.35 -3.93 -7.31
C ALA A 14 -5.13 -3.83 -8.82
N THR A 15 -4.09 -4.49 -9.35
CA THR A 15 -3.83 -4.54 -10.80
C THR A 15 -5.02 -5.14 -11.54
N ALA A 16 -5.57 -6.26 -11.07
CA ALA A 16 -6.74 -6.89 -11.68
C ALA A 16 -7.96 -5.95 -11.66
N TYR A 17 -8.23 -5.33 -10.52
CA TYR A 17 -9.32 -4.38 -10.38
C TYR A 17 -9.18 -3.19 -11.34
N TYR A 18 -8.03 -2.53 -11.38
CA TYR A 18 -7.85 -1.36 -12.24
C TYR A 18 -7.83 -1.70 -13.73
N LEU A 19 -7.30 -2.86 -14.12
CA LEU A 19 -7.40 -3.35 -15.50
C LEU A 19 -8.86 -3.57 -15.91
N ALA A 20 -9.67 -4.15 -15.04
CA ALA A 20 -11.08 -4.36 -15.32
C ALA A 20 -11.90 -3.05 -15.25
N ALA A 21 -11.78 -2.29 -14.16
CA ALA A 21 -12.62 -1.12 -13.90
C ALA A 21 -12.29 0.08 -14.81
N VAL A 22 -11.01 0.31 -15.10
CA VAL A 22 -10.55 1.50 -15.84
C VAL A 22 -10.30 1.19 -17.31
N HIS A 23 -9.78 -0.02 -17.60
CA HIS A 23 -9.37 -0.38 -18.96
C HIS A 23 -10.30 -1.38 -19.64
N GLY A 24 -11.36 -1.83 -18.97
CA GLY A 24 -12.34 -2.77 -19.52
C GLY A 24 -11.77 -4.15 -19.84
N MET A 25 -10.59 -4.48 -19.31
CA MET A 25 -9.95 -5.77 -19.48
C MET A 25 -10.46 -6.74 -18.41
N THR A 26 -11.48 -7.53 -18.71
CA THR A 26 -12.16 -8.41 -17.74
C THR A 26 -11.79 -9.89 -17.91
N ASN A 27 -11.32 -10.31 -19.08
CA ASN A 27 -10.86 -11.69 -19.31
C ASN A 27 -9.45 -11.91 -18.71
N ILE A 28 -9.36 -11.76 -17.39
CA ILE A 28 -8.13 -11.86 -16.58
C ILE A 28 -8.29 -12.95 -15.54
N ALA A 29 -7.20 -13.67 -15.24
CA ALA A 29 -7.13 -14.53 -14.07
C ALA A 29 -6.07 -14.05 -13.08
N VAL A 30 -6.40 -14.03 -11.80
CA VAL A 30 -5.46 -13.91 -10.68
C VAL A 30 -5.20 -15.30 -10.12
N ILE A 31 -3.96 -15.77 -10.16
CA ILE A 31 -3.57 -17.09 -9.68
C ILE A 31 -2.77 -16.95 -8.38
N GLU A 32 -3.31 -17.48 -7.29
CA GLU A 32 -2.70 -17.42 -5.96
C GLU A 32 -2.41 -18.85 -5.46
N LYS A 33 -1.15 -19.08 -5.05
CA LYS A 33 -0.72 -20.39 -4.56
C LYS A 33 -1.36 -20.82 -3.24
N GLY A 34 -1.68 -19.87 -2.38
CA GLY A 34 -2.34 -20.10 -1.11
C GLY A 34 -3.70 -19.40 -1.05
N TRP A 35 -3.81 -18.44 -0.15
CA TRP A 35 -5.02 -17.63 0.03
C TRP A 35 -4.74 -16.15 -0.22
N LEU A 36 -5.78 -15.39 -0.52
CA LEU A 36 -5.68 -13.96 -0.80
C LEU A 36 -5.03 -13.19 0.36
N GLY A 37 -4.04 -12.37 0.03
CA GLY A 37 -3.31 -11.58 1.02
C GLY A 37 -2.37 -12.36 1.93
N GLY A 38 -2.22 -13.68 1.77
CA GLY A 38 -1.42 -14.54 2.66
C GLY A 38 0.10 -14.31 2.63
N GLY A 39 0.60 -13.57 1.66
CA GLY A 39 2.00 -13.16 1.55
C GLY A 39 2.34 -11.90 2.34
N ASN A 40 3.14 -11.00 1.74
CA ASN A 40 3.55 -9.73 2.36
C ASN A 40 2.38 -8.81 2.71
N THR A 41 1.27 -8.89 1.98
CA THR A 41 0.07 -8.10 2.27
C THR A 41 -0.44 -8.38 3.69
N GLY A 42 -0.48 -9.62 4.13
CA GLY A 42 -0.90 -9.99 5.49
C GLY A 42 0.18 -9.84 6.57
N ARG A 43 1.38 -9.35 6.23
CA ARG A 43 2.54 -9.31 7.14
C ARG A 43 3.19 -7.93 7.23
N ASN A 44 2.50 -6.88 6.80
CA ASN A 44 3.00 -5.51 6.84
C ASN A 44 2.48 -4.73 8.05
N THR A 45 3.00 -3.53 8.26
CA THR A 45 2.62 -2.65 9.39
C THR A 45 1.33 -1.88 9.16
N THR A 46 0.72 -1.99 8.00
CA THR A 46 -0.51 -1.28 7.60
C THR A 46 -0.45 0.24 7.62
N ILE A 47 0.72 0.82 7.74
CA ILE A 47 0.90 2.28 7.74
C ILE A 47 0.84 2.81 6.32
N ILE A 48 -0.08 3.74 6.08
CA ILE A 48 -0.27 4.43 4.81
C ILE A 48 0.22 5.87 4.97
N ARG A 49 1.18 6.26 4.11
CA ARG A 49 1.79 7.59 4.15
C ARG A 49 2.37 7.98 2.80
N SER A 50 2.55 9.27 2.52
CA SER A 50 3.19 9.78 1.30
C SER A 50 4.43 10.63 1.58
N ASN A 51 4.84 10.80 2.83
CA ASN A 51 5.94 11.66 3.27
C ASN A 51 7.34 11.08 2.96
N TYR A 52 7.59 10.73 1.70
CA TYR A 52 8.88 10.24 1.21
C TYR A 52 9.78 11.40 0.75
N LEU A 53 11.10 11.23 0.92
CA LEU A 53 12.07 12.30 0.69
C LEU A 53 12.28 12.62 -0.80
N TRP A 54 12.31 11.58 -1.65
CA TRP A 54 12.61 11.72 -3.06
C TRP A 54 11.36 12.11 -3.86
N ASP A 55 11.50 13.06 -4.79
CA ASP A 55 10.38 13.64 -5.53
C ASP A 55 9.57 12.57 -6.29
N GLU A 56 10.23 11.62 -6.94
CA GLU A 56 9.55 10.54 -7.66
C GLU A 56 8.76 9.63 -6.73
N SER A 57 9.36 9.28 -5.59
CA SER A 57 8.66 8.49 -4.55
C SER A 57 7.51 9.28 -3.96
N ALA A 58 7.74 10.56 -3.64
CA ALA A 58 6.71 11.45 -3.11
C ALA A 58 5.51 11.55 -4.07
N ALA A 59 5.76 11.72 -5.38
CA ALA A 59 4.72 11.80 -6.39
C ALA A 59 3.88 10.52 -6.48
N ILE A 60 4.52 9.33 -6.51
CA ILE A 60 3.83 8.03 -6.56
C ILE A 60 3.00 7.81 -5.30
N TYR A 61 3.58 8.04 -4.12
CA TYR A 61 2.89 7.79 -2.85
C TYR A 61 1.80 8.82 -2.56
N GLU A 62 1.95 10.07 -3.02
CA GLU A 62 0.88 11.08 -2.91
C GLU A 62 -0.29 10.76 -3.85
N HIS A 63 -0.01 10.30 -5.06
CA HIS A 63 -1.05 9.77 -5.94
C HIS A 63 -1.77 8.57 -5.30
N SER A 64 -1.00 7.63 -4.73
CA SER A 64 -1.55 6.50 -3.98
C SER A 64 -2.40 6.94 -2.79
N MET A 65 -1.99 7.97 -2.05
CA MET A 65 -2.75 8.51 -0.92
C MET A 65 -4.15 8.99 -1.34
N LYS A 66 -4.26 9.65 -2.49
CA LYS A 66 -5.55 10.07 -3.05
C LYS A 66 -6.44 8.89 -3.40
N LEU A 67 -5.85 7.80 -3.91
CA LEU A 67 -6.60 6.56 -4.14
C LEU A 67 -7.08 5.94 -2.83
N TRP A 68 -6.25 5.94 -1.79
CA TRP A 68 -6.64 5.45 -0.46
C TRP A 68 -7.84 6.21 0.12
N GLU A 69 -7.90 7.52 -0.07
CA GLU A 69 -8.97 8.38 0.43
C GLU A 69 -10.34 8.06 -0.20
N GLY A 70 -10.37 7.63 -1.47
CA GLY A 70 -11.60 7.22 -2.18
C GLY A 70 -11.91 5.73 -2.13
N MET A 71 -10.93 4.90 -1.75
CA MET A 71 -10.95 3.44 -1.96
C MET A 71 -12.21 2.73 -1.41
N SER A 72 -12.68 3.10 -0.23
CA SER A 72 -13.86 2.45 0.36
C SER A 72 -15.13 2.72 -0.44
N GLN A 73 -15.23 3.87 -1.09
CA GLN A 73 -16.35 4.21 -1.98
C GLN A 73 -16.20 3.50 -3.32
N ASP A 74 -15.01 3.55 -3.92
CA ASP A 74 -14.75 2.95 -5.23
C ASP A 74 -14.97 1.43 -5.23
N LEU A 75 -14.56 0.75 -4.15
CA LEU A 75 -14.72 -0.69 -3.99
C LEU A 75 -16.08 -1.09 -3.39
N ASN A 76 -16.92 -0.13 -2.98
CA ASN A 76 -18.13 -0.39 -2.18
C ASN A 76 -17.82 -1.38 -1.02
N PHE A 77 -16.69 -1.17 -0.35
CA PHE A 77 -16.18 -2.04 0.70
C PHE A 77 -15.31 -1.25 1.70
N ASN A 78 -15.63 -1.33 2.98
CA ASN A 78 -14.87 -0.60 4.00
C ASN A 78 -13.48 -1.24 4.23
N VAL A 79 -12.45 -0.62 3.67
CA VAL A 79 -11.04 -1.02 3.85
C VAL A 79 -10.47 -0.59 5.20
N MET A 80 -11.29 0.04 6.04
CA MET A 80 -10.92 0.52 7.38
C MET A 80 -9.70 1.45 7.35
N PHE A 81 -9.62 2.31 6.32
CA PHE A 81 -8.59 3.34 6.27
C PHE A 81 -8.91 4.43 7.30
N SER A 82 -8.03 4.60 8.27
CA SER A 82 -8.17 5.56 9.37
C SER A 82 -7.04 6.57 9.30
N GLN A 83 -7.36 7.78 8.84
CA GLN A 83 -6.43 8.91 8.74
C GLN A 83 -6.28 9.60 10.10
N ARG A 84 -5.46 9.01 10.98
CA ARG A 84 -5.18 9.54 12.32
C ARG A 84 -3.81 10.21 12.41
N GLY A 85 -3.17 10.40 11.27
CA GLY A 85 -1.82 10.89 11.17
C GLY A 85 -0.77 9.78 11.31
N VAL A 86 0.41 10.06 10.77
CA VAL A 86 1.63 9.27 10.97
C VAL A 86 2.68 10.17 11.58
N LEU A 87 3.01 9.90 12.84
CA LEU A 87 4.01 10.63 13.63
C LEU A 87 5.33 9.88 13.61
N THR A 88 6.40 10.58 13.29
CA THR A 88 7.79 10.10 13.44
C THR A 88 8.48 10.94 14.49
N ILE A 89 9.12 10.31 15.48
CA ILE A 89 9.73 10.95 16.64
C ILE A 89 11.25 10.97 16.49
N ALA A 90 11.87 12.07 16.85
CA ALA A 90 13.32 12.25 16.95
C ALA A 90 13.79 12.16 18.41
N HIS A 91 14.85 11.43 18.65
CA HIS A 91 15.50 11.28 19.95
C HIS A 91 16.85 11.99 20.06
N SER A 92 17.26 12.71 19.01
CA SER A 92 18.47 13.52 18.98
C SER A 92 18.28 14.77 18.13
N GLU A 93 19.10 15.78 18.37
CA GLU A 93 19.10 17.00 17.54
C GLU A 93 19.46 16.70 16.08
N HIS A 94 20.33 15.73 15.84
CA HIS A 94 20.68 15.31 14.48
C HIS A 94 19.46 14.79 13.73
N GLU A 95 18.73 13.88 14.34
CA GLU A 95 17.50 13.33 13.75
C GLU A 95 16.46 14.43 13.52
N LEU A 96 16.28 15.37 14.48
CA LEU A 96 15.33 16.45 14.35
C LEU A 96 15.68 17.39 13.18
N ARG A 97 16.96 17.72 12.98
CA ARG A 97 17.43 18.51 11.84
C ARG A 97 17.17 17.79 10.51
N GLU A 98 17.46 16.48 10.44
CA GLU A 98 17.20 15.67 9.25
C GLU A 98 15.68 15.60 8.94
N MET A 99 14.85 15.42 9.96
CA MET A 99 13.39 15.41 9.83
C MET A 99 12.87 16.78 9.37
N SER A 100 13.38 17.88 9.92
CA SER A 100 13.00 19.23 9.51
C SER A 100 13.33 19.49 8.05
N ARG A 101 14.54 19.10 7.62
CA ARG A 101 14.96 19.19 6.21
C ARG A 101 14.06 18.36 5.30
N ARG A 102 13.72 17.13 5.71
CA ARG A 102 12.78 16.26 5.01
C ARG A 102 11.41 16.90 4.87
N VAL A 103 10.86 17.45 5.95
CA VAL A 103 9.56 18.15 5.95
C VAL A 103 9.55 19.31 4.95
N HIS A 104 10.60 20.13 4.91
CA HIS A 104 10.69 21.20 3.94
C HIS A 104 10.71 20.69 2.49
N ALA A 105 11.47 19.63 2.21
CA ALA A 105 11.53 19.04 0.87
C ALA A 105 10.17 18.47 0.44
N ILE A 106 9.50 17.70 1.29
CA ILE A 106 8.20 17.09 0.93
C ILE A 106 7.06 18.11 0.85
N LYS A 107 7.12 19.21 1.59
CA LYS A 107 6.19 20.34 1.43
C LYS A 107 6.27 20.99 0.06
N LEU A 108 7.44 21.05 -0.56
CA LEU A 108 7.60 21.53 -1.94
C LEU A 108 6.84 20.67 -2.94
N ASN A 109 6.63 19.39 -2.63
CA ASN A 109 5.82 18.45 -3.41
C ASN A 109 4.33 18.48 -3.04
N GLY A 110 3.88 19.45 -2.23
CA GLY A 110 2.49 19.62 -1.83
C GLY A 110 1.99 18.60 -0.78
N ILE A 111 2.90 17.87 -0.13
CA ILE A 111 2.54 16.87 0.88
C ILE A 111 2.43 17.53 2.25
N ASP A 112 1.33 17.25 2.94
CA ASP A 112 1.09 17.70 4.29
C ASP A 112 2.10 17.08 5.27
N SER A 113 2.88 17.91 5.95
CA SER A 113 3.80 17.45 6.98
C SER A 113 4.25 18.60 7.84
N ASP A 114 4.16 18.48 9.15
CA ASP A 114 4.52 19.52 10.11
C ASP A 114 5.57 19.02 11.08
N VAL A 115 6.57 19.86 11.38
CA VAL A 115 7.53 19.61 12.46
C VAL A 115 6.84 19.99 13.77
N LEU A 116 6.93 19.10 14.76
CA LEU A 116 6.33 19.26 16.08
C LEU A 116 7.41 19.25 17.16
N GLY A 117 7.24 20.14 18.15
CA GLY A 117 8.01 20.10 19.40
C GLY A 117 7.47 19.03 20.38
N PRO A 118 8.20 18.78 21.49
CA PRO A 118 7.79 17.76 22.47
C PRO A 118 6.38 17.97 23.04
N GLU A 119 6.02 19.20 23.37
CA GLU A 119 4.70 19.52 23.94
C GLU A 119 3.56 19.30 22.93
N GLU A 120 3.78 19.62 21.66
CA GLU A 120 2.80 19.38 20.59
C GLU A 120 2.62 17.87 20.37
N ILE A 121 3.72 17.10 20.44
CA ILE A 121 3.68 15.62 20.38
C ILE A 121 2.91 15.07 21.58
N LYS A 122 3.15 15.58 22.78
CA LYS A 122 2.41 15.20 24.00
C LYS A 122 0.92 15.49 23.89
N ALA A 123 0.55 16.64 23.34
CA ALA A 123 -0.84 17.00 23.10
C ALA A 123 -1.51 16.05 22.08
N PHE A 124 -0.78 15.66 21.03
CA PHE A 124 -1.27 14.74 19.99
C PHE A 124 -1.34 13.29 20.50
N VAL A 125 -0.35 12.83 21.29
CA VAL A 125 -0.28 11.47 21.84
C VAL A 125 -0.05 11.56 23.35
N PRO A 126 -1.10 11.68 24.17
CA PRO A 126 -1.00 11.96 25.62
C PRO A 126 -0.23 10.93 26.44
N ILE A 127 -0.07 9.70 25.96
CA ILE A 127 0.65 8.63 26.67
C ILE A 127 2.18 8.74 26.55
N ILE A 128 2.70 9.54 25.59
CA ILE A 128 4.15 9.67 25.37
C ILE A 128 4.80 10.38 26.58
N ASN A 129 5.92 9.84 27.03
CA ASN A 129 6.78 10.49 28.01
C ASN A 129 7.74 11.46 27.30
N ILE A 130 7.66 12.73 27.63
CA ILE A 130 8.52 13.80 27.08
C ILE A 130 9.56 14.32 28.09
N ASP A 131 9.76 13.63 29.21
CA ASP A 131 10.76 13.99 30.20
C ASP A 131 12.17 13.95 29.58
N GLN A 132 12.89 15.04 29.67
CA GLN A 132 14.22 15.21 29.08
C GLN A 132 15.30 14.48 29.84
N SER A 133 15.02 13.97 31.04
CA SER A 133 15.97 13.22 31.88
C SER A 133 16.06 11.73 31.48
N ILE A 134 15.17 11.23 30.66
CA ILE A 134 15.20 9.83 30.23
C ILE A 134 16.31 9.57 29.20
N ARG A 135 16.71 8.30 29.07
CA ARG A 135 17.85 7.90 28.21
C ARG A 135 17.67 8.30 26.73
N TYR A 136 16.44 8.30 26.22
CA TYR A 136 16.08 8.68 24.84
C TYR A 136 14.96 9.70 24.87
N PRO A 137 15.26 10.97 25.18
CA PRO A 137 14.25 12.01 25.28
C PRO A 137 13.61 12.28 23.92
N VAL A 138 12.37 12.71 23.93
CA VAL A 138 11.71 13.19 22.71
C VAL A 138 12.18 14.61 22.44
N MET A 139 12.98 14.79 21.40
CA MET A 139 13.49 16.11 20.96
C MET A 139 12.50 16.87 20.08
N GLY A 140 11.58 16.15 19.47
CA GLY A 140 10.59 16.61 18.51
C GLY A 140 10.22 15.51 17.53
N GLY A 141 9.63 15.88 16.40
CA GLY A 141 9.26 14.93 15.37
C GLY A 141 8.56 15.61 14.21
N PHE A 142 7.98 14.82 13.33
CA PHE A 142 7.09 15.35 12.30
C PHE A 142 5.84 14.51 12.13
N LEU A 143 4.74 15.17 11.79
CA LEU A 143 3.41 14.58 11.63
C LEU A 143 2.93 14.77 10.19
N GLN A 144 2.54 13.69 9.54
CA GLN A 144 1.71 13.74 8.33
C GLN A 144 0.25 13.47 8.72
N LYS A 145 -0.62 14.48 8.67
CA LYS A 145 -2.02 14.37 9.13
C LYS A 145 -2.87 13.45 8.27
N ARG A 146 -2.66 13.47 6.95
CA ARG A 146 -3.38 12.60 6.00
C ARG A 146 -2.91 11.15 6.04
N GLY A 147 -1.78 10.86 6.62
CA GLY A 147 -1.33 9.50 6.85
C GLY A 147 -2.23 8.74 7.83
N GLY A 148 -2.14 7.43 7.86
CA GLY A 148 -2.97 6.61 8.75
C GLY A 148 -2.68 5.13 8.64
N THR A 149 -3.67 4.33 9.00
CA THR A 149 -3.61 2.86 8.92
C THR A 149 -4.82 2.30 8.22
N ALA A 150 -4.66 1.15 7.54
CA ALA A 150 -5.75 0.40 6.93
C ALA A 150 -5.69 -1.07 7.35
N ARG A 151 -6.80 -1.80 7.23
CA ARG A 151 -6.80 -3.24 7.42
C ARG A 151 -6.36 -3.93 6.14
N HIS A 152 -5.17 -4.53 6.16
CA HIS A 152 -4.57 -5.17 4.98
C HIS A 152 -5.41 -6.33 4.41
N ASP A 153 -6.09 -7.10 5.27
CA ASP A 153 -7.05 -8.12 4.87
C ASP A 153 -8.30 -7.51 4.20
N ALA A 154 -8.86 -6.46 4.77
CA ALA A 154 -10.00 -5.75 4.19
C ALA A 154 -9.65 -5.13 2.81
N VAL A 155 -8.44 -4.60 2.64
CA VAL A 155 -7.95 -4.10 1.36
C VAL A 155 -7.88 -5.22 0.31
N ALA A 156 -7.27 -6.37 0.66
CA ALA A 156 -7.16 -7.50 -0.24
C ALA A 156 -8.54 -8.02 -0.65
N TRP A 157 -9.45 -8.20 0.31
CA TRP A 157 -10.81 -8.65 0.03
C TRP A 157 -11.66 -7.61 -0.71
N GLY A 158 -11.47 -6.33 -0.44
CA GLY A 158 -12.16 -5.25 -1.17
C GLY A 158 -11.81 -5.27 -2.66
N TYR A 159 -10.52 -5.31 -2.99
CA TYR A 159 -10.08 -5.44 -4.38
C TYR A 159 -10.50 -6.76 -5.03
N ALA A 160 -10.37 -7.89 -4.31
CA ALA A 160 -10.75 -9.20 -4.84
C ALA A 160 -12.24 -9.23 -5.20
N ARG A 161 -13.10 -8.81 -4.29
CA ARG A 161 -14.55 -8.75 -4.51
C ARG A 161 -14.91 -7.85 -5.68
N ALA A 162 -14.33 -6.63 -5.73
CA ALA A 162 -14.63 -5.70 -6.81
C ALA A 162 -14.13 -6.18 -8.18
N ALA A 163 -12.98 -6.87 -8.22
CA ALA A 163 -12.47 -7.49 -9.44
C ALA A 163 -13.36 -8.67 -9.91
N ASP A 164 -13.78 -9.53 -8.98
CA ASP A 164 -14.69 -10.66 -9.25
C ASP A 164 -16.05 -10.17 -9.78
N ASP A 165 -16.63 -9.13 -9.15
CA ASP A 165 -17.88 -8.49 -9.61
C ASP A 165 -17.76 -7.93 -11.06
N LEU A 166 -16.55 -7.61 -11.51
CA LEU A 166 -16.25 -7.17 -12.89
C LEU A 166 -15.93 -8.32 -13.85
N GLY A 167 -15.94 -9.57 -13.39
CA GLY A 167 -15.72 -10.76 -14.20
C GLY A 167 -14.28 -11.26 -14.26
N VAL A 168 -13.40 -10.82 -13.35
CA VAL A 168 -12.05 -11.35 -13.19
C VAL A 168 -12.09 -12.68 -12.44
N ASP A 169 -11.48 -13.71 -12.97
CA ASP A 169 -11.36 -15.00 -12.28
C ASP A 169 -10.27 -14.96 -11.19
N ILE A 170 -10.63 -15.33 -9.96
CA ILE A 170 -9.68 -15.41 -8.84
C ILE A 170 -9.53 -16.85 -8.38
N ILE A 171 -8.36 -17.44 -8.62
CA ILE A 171 -8.07 -18.84 -8.41
C ILE A 171 -7.06 -19.00 -7.27
N GLN A 172 -7.55 -19.41 -6.11
CA GLN A 172 -6.74 -19.71 -4.92
C GLN A 172 -6.28 -21.16 -4.89
N ASN A 173 -5.28 -21.48 -4.08
CA ASN A 173 -4.67 -22.81 -3.93
C ASN A 173 -4.23 -23.39 -5.29
N CYS A 174 -3.69 -22.53 -6.15
CA CYS A 174 -3.18 -22.86 -7.47
C CYS A 174 -1.81 -22.20 -7.64
N GLU A 175 -0.75 -23.00 -7.58
CA GLU A 175 0.61 -22.50 -7.71
C GLU A 175 1.02 -22.42 -9.17
N VAL A 176 1.57 -21.28 -9.60
CA VAL A 176 2.26 -21.15 -10.88
C VAL A 176 3.66 -21.74 -10.71
N THR A 177 3.96 -22.79 -11.46
CA THR A 177 5.22 -23.54 -11.39
C THR A 177 6.20 -23.18 -12.51
N GLY A 178 5.71 -22.52 -13.57
CA GLY A 178 6.56 -22.12 -14.68
C GLY A 178 5.85 -21.24 -15.70
N LEU A 179 6.65 -20.69 -16.62
CA LEU A 179 6.18 -19.92 -17.76
C LEU A 179 6.49 -20.71 -19.05
N ARG A 180 5.48 -20.91 -19.89
CA ARG A 180 5.69 -21.46 -21.23
C ARG A 180 5.96 -20.32 -22.21
N ARG A 181 7.04 -20.43 -22.95
CA ARG A 181 7.48 -19.43 -23.93
C ARG A 181 7.58 -20.03 -25.32
N ASN A 182 7.32 -19.20 -26.32
CA ASN A 182 7.62 -19.48 -27.72
C ASN A 182 8.48 -18.34 -28.26
N GLY A 183 9.79 -18.55 -28.34
CA GLY A 183 10.75 -17.50 -28.61
C GLY A 183 10.70 -16.41 -27.50
N ASP A 184 10.46 -15.17 -27.90
CA ASP A 184 10.35 -14.02 -26.99
C ASP A 184 8.93 -13.78 -26.46
N SER A 185 7.96 -14.57 -26.88
CA SER A 185 6.57 -14.44 -26.49
C SER A 185 6.20 -15.41 -25.37
N ILE A 186 5.26 -15.00 -24.50
CA ILE A 186 4.62 -15.88 -23.52
C ILE A 186 3.45 -16.60 -24.20
N GLU A 187 3.34 -17.91 -24.01
CA GLU A 187 2.20 -18.73 -24.42
C GLU A 187 1.22 -18.97 -23.27
N GLY A 188 1.72 -18.93 -22.04
CA GLY A 188 0.92 -19.16 -20.85
C GLY A 188 1.73 -19.54 -19.63
N VAL A 189 1.03 -19.95 -18.58
CA VAL A 189 1.59 -20.37 -17.30
C VAL A 189 1.30 -21.82 -17.00
N GLU A 190 2.29 -22.53 -16.50
CA GLU A 190 2.13 -23.88 -15.92
C GLU A 190 1.70 -23.74 -14.47
N THR A 191 0.70 -24.48 -14.07
CA THR A 191 0.21 -24.45 -12.68
C THR A 191 0.05 -25.86 -12.12
N THR A 192 -0.12 -25.95 -10.81
CA THR A 192 -0.46 -27.22 -10.14
C THR A 192 -1.81 -27.81 -10.56
N ARG A 193 -2.62 -27.04 -11.28
CA ARG A 193 -3.94 -27.45 -11.80
C ARG A 193 -3.99 -27.56 -13.32
N GLY A 194 -2.86 -27.45 -14.00
CA GLY A 194 -2.75 -27.53 -15.45
C GLY A 194 -2.25 -26.23 -16.08
N PHE A 195 -2.23 -26.24 -17.41
CA PHE A 195 -1.75 -25.12 -18.22
C PHE A 195 -2.85 -24.10 -18.45
N ILE A 196 -2.52 -22.82 -18.29
CA ILE A 196 -3.40 -21.69 -18.59
C ILE A 196 -2.77 -20.88 -19.74
N LYS A 197 -3.48 -20.79 -20.85
CA LYS A 197 -3.03 -20.03 -22.02
C LYS A 197 -3.25 -18.53 -21.79
N THR A 198 -2.19 -17.75 -22.03
CA THR A 198 -2.23 -16.28 -21.97
C THR A 198 -1.02 -15.68 -22.72
N PRO A 199 -1.17 -14.57 -23.43
CA PRO A 199 -0.04 -13.88 -24.07
C PRO A 199 0.67 -12.89 -23.09
N LYS A 200 0.12 -12.67 -21.91
CA LYS A 200 0.63 -11.70 -20.92
C LYS A 200 0.52 -12.24 -19.52
#